data_313d41a2f210974680980027c5e8a371
#
_entry.id   313d41a2f210974680980027c5e8a371
#
_cell.length_a   1.000
_cell.length_b   1.000
_cell.length_c   1.000
_cell.angle_alpha   90.00
_cell.angle_beta   90.00
_cell.angle_gamma   90.00
#
_symmetry.space_group_name_H-M   'P 1'
#
loop_
_entity.id
_entity.type
_entity.pdbx_description
1 polymer ?
#
loop_
_entity_poly.entity_id
_entity_poly.type
_entity_poly.pdbx_seq_one_letter_code
_entity_poly.pdbx_strand_id
1 'polypeptide(L)'
;LYNHPINKFVAGFIGSPPMNFLTVKIMEKAGKLVADEGSFEITPTEEQAKTLKDYIGKEVLFGIRPEDMEYAKTPAAVNNMQMKVSVIEPLGAETNLFLNSKTQQVVVRTDPDIKFSLGDTVNFVPLMEKAKFFDKETELNICETVASE
;
A
#
# COMPACT_ATOMS: atom_id res chain seq x y z
N LEU A 1 10.35 -15.18 -5.58
CA LEU A 1 11.16 -14.03 -5.21
C LEU A 1 10.44 -12.73 -5.51
N TYR A 2 9.85 -12.66 -6.69
CA TYR A 2 9.14 -11.48 -7.12
C TYR A 2 7.96 -11.16 -6.20
N ASN A 3 7.24 -12.18 -5.77
CA ASN A 3 6.05 -12.01 -4.92
C ASN A 3 6.37 -11.95 -3.44
N HIS A 4 7.60 -12.34 -3.06
CA HIS A 4 7.99 -12.39 -1.65
C HIS A 4 9.35 -11.74 -1.46
N PRO A 5 9.43 -10.42 -1.69
CA PRO A 5 10.71 -9.74 -1.51
C PRO A 5 11.13 -9.74 -0.06
N ILE A 6 12.43 -9.89 0.17
CA ILE A 6 12.97 -9.98 1.51
C ILE A 6 13.07 -8.61 2.17
N ASN A 7 13.42 -7.59 1.39
CA ASN A 7 13.53 -6.25 1.94
C ASN A 7 13.06 -5.21 0.92
N LYS A 8 12.97 -3.97 1.37
CA LYS A 8 12.47 -2.87 0.57
C LYS A 8 13.29 -2.64 -0.69
N PHE A 9 14.61 -2.72 -0.57
CA PHE A 9 15.50 -2.49 -1.71
C PHE A 9 15.18 -3.47 -2.84
N VAL A 10 15.08 -4.77 -2.48
CA VAL A 10 14.77 -5.78 -3.48
C VAL A 10 13.39 -5.57 -4.07
N ALA A 11 12.41 -5.26 -3.22
CA ALA A 11 11.04 -5.05 -3.68
C ALA A 11 10.95 -3.88 -4.65
N GLY A 12 11.62 -2.76 -4.33
CA GLY A 12 11.57 -1.59 -5.18
C GLY A 12 12.32 -1.77 -6.49
N PHE A 13 13.30 -2.66 -6.49
CA PHE A 13 14.14 -2.87 -7.65
C PHE A 13 13.51 -3.83 -8.67
N ILE A 14 12.77 -4.83 -8.17
CA ILE A 14 12.22 -5.89 -9.02
C ILE A 14 10.92 -5.48 -9.70
N GLY A 15 10.07 -4.76 -9.02
CA GLY A 15 8.77 -4.39 -9.56
C GLY A 15 8.87 -3.40 -10.71
N SER A 16 7.95 -3.50 -11.66
CA SER A 16 7.86 -2.56 -12.78
C SER A 16 6.39 -2.30 -13.06
N PRO A 17 5.86 -1.12 -12.67
CA PRO A 17 6.55 -0.08 -11.91
C PRO A 17 6.90 -0.55 -10.50
N PRO A 18 7.78 0.20 -9.81
CA PRO A 18 8.22 -0.21 -8.48
C PRO A 18 7.07 -0.25 -7.47
N MET A 19 7.24 -1.07 -6.45
CA MET A 19 6.30 -1.13 -5.34
C MET A 19 6.20 0.22 -4.64
N ASN A 20 5.00 0.57 -4.24
CA ASN A 20 4.81 1.75 -3.38
C ASN A 20 5.23 1.41 -1.97
N PHE A 21 5.90 2.34 -1.32
CA PHE A 21 6.27 2.22 0.10
C PHE A 21 5.69 3.40 0.85
N LEU A 22 4.79 3.13 1.76
CA LEU A 22 4.16 4.16 2.56
C LEU A 22 4.55 3.99 4.02
N THR A 23 4.94 5.09 4.66
CA THR A 23 5.18 5.08 6.09
C THR A 23 3.83 5.06 6.80
N VAL A 24 3.63 4.07 7.65
CA VAL A 24 2.41 3.92 8.43
C VAL A 24 2.79 3.63 9.87
N LYS A 25 1.92 4.00 10.81
CA LYS A 25 2.13 3.73 12.21
C LYS A 25 1.20 2.59 12.63
N ILE A 26 1.77 1.58 13.27
CA ILE A 26 0.97 0.45 13.74
C ILE A 26 0.33 0.86 15.06
N MET A 27 -0.99 0.78 15.12
CA MET A 27 -1.76 1.17 16.29
C MET A 27 -2.78 0.10 16.60
N GLU A 28 -3.27 0.14 17.82
CA GLU A 28 -4.35 -0.75 18.24
C GLU A 28 -5.59 0.08 18.52
N LYS A 29 -6.68 -0.24 17.85
CA LYS A 29 -7.95 0.46 18.03
C LYS A 29 -9.06 -0.58 18.19
N ALA A 30 -9.81 -0.47 19.26
CA ALA A 30 -10.93 -1.36 19.56
C ALA A 30 -10.51 -2.83 19.47
N GLY A 31 -9.30 -3.14 19.97
CA GLY A 31 -8.82 -4.51 19.99
C GLY A 31 -8.26 -5.03 18.69
N LYS A 32 -8.15 -4.17 17.69
CA LYS A 32 -7.63 -4.57 16.37
C LYS A 32 -6.43 -3.73 16.01
N LEU A 33 -5.50 -4.35 15.26
CA LEU A 33 -4.37 -3.61 14.74
C LEU A 33 -4.77 -2.85 13.49
N VAL A 34 -4.31 -1.61 13.39
CA VAL A 34 -4.47 -0.82 12.18
C VAL A 34 -3.13 -0.19 11.83
N ALA A 35 -2.92 -0.02 10.53
CA ALA A 35 -1.77 0.71 10.02
C ALA A 35 -2.27 2.09 9.60
N ASP A 36 -1.89 3.10 10.35
CA ASP A 36 -2.39 4.46 10.18
C ASP A 36 -1.42 5.27 9.35
N GLU A 37 -1.87 5.71 8.17
CA GLU A 37 -1.06 6.55 7.30
C GLU A 37 -1.23 8.03 7.62
N GLY A 38 -2.31 8.35 8.33
CA GLY A 38 -2.66 9.72 8.63
C GLY A 38 -3.86 10.19 7.83
N SER A 39 -3.91 9.83 6.55
CA SER A 39 -5.05 10.16 5.70
C SER A 39 -6.06 9.01 5.64
N PHE A 40 -5.61 7.80 5.91
CA PHE A 40 -6.47 6.62 5.91
C PHE A 40 -5.84 5.55 6.81
N GLU A 41 -6.64 4.55 7.14
CA GLU A 41 -6.19 3.43 7.97
C GLU A 41 -6.36 2.14 7.20
N ILE A 42 -5.37 1.25 7.34
CA ILE A 42 -5.37 -0.05 6.68
C ILE A 42 -5.41 -1.11 7.77
N THR A 43 -6.31 -2.08 7.64
CA THR A 43 -6.40 -3.19 8.57
C THR A 43 -5.62 -4.38 8.00
N PRO A 44 -4.52 -4.79 8.65
CA PRO A 44 -3.76 -5.95 8.18
C PRO A 44 -4.59 -7.22 8.25
N THR A 45 -4.19 -8.23 7.49
CA THR A 45 -4.81 -9.55 7.62
C THR A 45 -4.46 -10.13 8.99
N GLU A 46 -5.19 -11.17 9.39
CA GLU A 46 -4.89 -11.81 10.68
C GLU A 46 -3.47 -12.33 10.74
N GLU A 47 -2.98 -12.86 9.63
CA GLU A 47 -1.62 -13.37 9.56
C GLU A 47 -0.60 -12.26 9.71
N GLN A 48 -0.81 -11.15 9.01
CA GLN A 48 0.07 -10.00 9.11
C GLN A 48 0.06 -9.41 10.53
N ALA A 49 -1.11 -9.38 11.13
CA ALA A 49 -1.27 -8.82 12.48
C ALA A 49 -0.46 -9.59 13.51
N LYS A 50 -0.27 -10.89 13.31
CA LYS A 50 0.48 -11.70 14.26
C LYS A 50 1.92 -11.22 14.44
N THR A 51 2.55 -10.80 13.35
CA THR A 51 3.92 -10.30 13.42
C THR A 51 3.97 -8.80 13.67
N LEU A 52 2.94 -8.08 13.26
CA LEU A 52 2.92 -6.63 13.43
C LEU A 52 2.64 -6.21 14.87
N LYS A 53 2.12 -7.08 15.71
CA LYS A 53 1.81 -6.68 17.07
C LYS A 53 3.05 -6.29 17.86
N ASP A 54 4.22 -6.74 17.44
CA ASP A 54 5.47 -6.32 18.06
C ASP A 54 5.87 -4.89 17.66
N TYR A 55 5.15 -4.32 16.72
CA TYR A 55 5.44 -3.00 16.17
C TYR A 55 4.41 -1.96 16.59
N ILE A 56 3.52 -2.28 17.52
CA ILE A 56 2.51 -1.33 17.98
C ILE A 56 3.20 -0.08 18.50
N GLY A 57 2.76 1.09 18.02
CA GLY A 57 3.36 2.37 18.36
C GLY A 57 4.55 2.75 17.51
N LYS A 58 4.97 1.88 16.62
CA LYS A 58 6.13 2.13 15.76
C LYS A 58 5.71 2.34 14.31
N GLU A 59 6.55 3.04 13.57
CA GLU A 59 6.35 3.22 12.14
C GLU A 59 6.98 2.07 11.38
N VAL A 60 6.26 1.59 10.36
CA VAL A 60 6.75 0.57 9.45
C VAL A 60 6.45 1.03 8.03
N LEU A 61 6.98 0.31 7.05
CA LEU A 61 6.71 0.60 5.64
C LEU A 61 5.67 -0.38 5.12
N PHE A 62 4.62 0.17 4.54
CA PHE A 62 3.57 -0.61 3.89
C PHE A 62 3.87 -0.65 2.40
N GLY A 63 4.11 -1.84 1.86
CA GLY A 63 4.46 -2.01 0.45
C GLY A 63 3.31 -2.61 -0.33
N ILE A 64 2.98 -1.97 -1.46
CA ILE A 64 1.92 -2.46 -2.34
C ILE A 64 2.25 -2.06 -3.77
N ARG A 65 2.11 -2.99 -4.70
CA ARG A 65 2.40 -2.70 -6.09
C ARG A 65 1.25 -1.95 -6.74
N PRO A 66 1.55 -1.11 -7.75
CA PRO A 66 0.49 -0.34 -8.41
C PRO A 66 -0.64 -1.19 -8.96
N GLU A 67 -0.33 -2.39 -9.49
CA GLU A 67 -1.34 -3.27 -10.06
C GLU A 67 -2.18 -3.98 -8.99
N ASP A 68 -1.77 -3.93 -7.73
CA ASP A 68 -2.49 -4.57 -6.63
C ASP A 68 -3.40 -3.62 -5.88
N MET A 69 -3.71 -2.49 -6.50
CA MET A 69 -4.64 -1.51 -5.98
C MET A 69 -5.91 -1.55 -6.82
N GLU A 70 -7.05 -1.73 -6.17
CA GLU A 70 -8.33 -1.82 -6.88
C GLU A 70 -9.08 -0.51 -6.80
N TYR A 71 -9.59 -0.05 -7.93
CA TYR A 71 -10.39 1.17 -7.99
C TYR A 71 -11.76 0.93 -7.36
N ALA A 72 -12.18 1.83 -6.49
CA ALA A 72 -13.51 1.80 -5.89
C ALA A 72 -14.23 3.08 -6.30
N LYS A 73 -15.35 2.93 -7.01
CA LYS A 73 -16.10 4.08 -7.49
C LYS A 73 -16.65 4.91 -6.32
N THR A 74 -17.00 4.24 -5.23
CA THR A 74 -17.44 4.89 -4.01
C THR A 74 -16.56 4.40 -2.87
N PRO A 75 -16.45 5.17 -1.77
CA PRO A 75 -15.57 4.74 -0.67
C PRO A 75 -15.93 3.36 -0.15
N ALA A 76 -14.92 2.51 -0.03
CA ALA A 76 -15.09 1.17 0.51
C ALA A 76 -15.25 1.23 2.02
N ALA A 77 -15.91 0.21 2.57
CA ALA A 77 -16.13 0.16 4.02
C ALA A 77 -14.84 -0.10 4.79
N VAL A 78 -13.91 -0.86 4.18
CA VAL A 78 -12.67 -1.26 4.84
C VAL A 78 -11.51 -0.96 3.91
N ASN A 79 -10.41 -0.46 4.48
CA ASN A 79 -9.15 -0.23 3.77
C ASN A 79 -9.28 0.73 2.60
N ASN A 80 -10.17 1.69 2.72
CA ASN A 80 -10.36 2.67 1.65
C ASN A 80 -9.27 3.73 1.71
N MET A 81 -8.54 3.86 0.60
CA MET A 81 -7.51 4.88 0.48
C MET A 81 -8.06 5.98 -0.40
N GLN A 82 -8.42 7.10 0.21
CA GLN A 82 -8.93 8.25 -0.52
C GLN A 82 -7.80 9.23 -0.76
N MET A 83 -7.57 9.54 -2.04
CA MET A 83 -6.43 10.36 -2.43
C MET A 83 -6.81 11.23 -3.63
N LYS A 84 -5.95 12.16 -3.98
CA LYS A 84 -6.19 13.06 -5.10
C LYS A 84 -5.25 12.75 -6.27
N VAL A 85 -5.78 12.84 -7.47
CA VAL A 85 -5.04 12.58 -8.70
C VAL A 85 -4.14 13.77 -9.00
N SER A 86 -2.84 13.54 -9.08
CA SER A 86 -1.88 14.61 -9.40
C SER A 86 -1.27 14.45 -10.79
N VAL A 87 -1.12 13.22 -11.30
CA VAL A 87 -0.58 12.97 -12.62
C VAL A 87 -1.33 11.80 -13.23
N ILE A 88 -1.61 11.90 -14.52
CA ILE A 88 -2.25 10.83 -15.31
C ILE A 88 -1.29 10.47 -16.43
N GLU A 89 -0.90 9.19 -16.47
CA GLU A 89 0.06 8.72 -17.47
C GLU A 89 -0.56 7.57 -18.28
N PRO A 90 -1.18 7.89 -19.44
CA PRO A 90 -1.74 6.83 -20.27
C PRO A 90 -0.61 6.06 -20.95
N LEU A 91 -0.70 4.73 -20.91
CA LEU A 91 0.29 3.86 -21.52
C LEU A 91 -0.31 2.96 -22.60
N GLY A 92 -1.51 3.28 -23.06
CA GLY A 92 -2.20 2.48 -24.07
C GLY A 92 -3.04 1.39 -23.43
N ALA A 93 -2.40 0.28 -23.06
CA ALA A 93 -3.12 -0.85 -22.47
C ALA A 93 -3.54 -0.60 -21.04
N GLU A 94 -2.94 0.40 -20.39
CA GLU A 94 -3.22 0.71 -18.99
C GLU A 94 -2.89 2.16 -18.72
N THR A 95 -3.34 2.66 -17.58
CA THR A 95 -3.06 4.04 -17.17
C THR A 95 -2.43 4.00 -15.78
N ASN A 96 -1.31 4.71 -15.62
CA ASN A 96 -0.74 4.93 -14.30
C ASN A 96 -1.28 6.25 -13.76
N LEU A 97 -1.75 6.21 -12.52
CA LEU A 97 -2.18 7.41 -11.81
C LEU A 97 -1.24 7.66 -10.65
N PHE A 98 -0.81 8.90 -10.52
CA PHE A 98 -0.03 9.34 -9.37
C PHE A 98 -1.00 10.04 -8.44
N LEU A 99 -1.15 9.46 -7.24
CA LEU A 99 -2.14 9.92 -6.26
C LEU A 99 -1.41 10.45 -5.05
N ASN A 100 -1.99 11.48 -4.45
CA ASN A 100 -1.42 12.07 -3.24
C ASN A 100 -2.36 11.90 -2.06
N SER A 101 -1.85 11.37 -0.97
CA SER A 101 -2.46 11.52 0.33
C SER A 101 -2.03 12.87 0.88
N LYS A 102 -2.28 13.16 2.14
CA LYS A 102 -1.86 14.44 2.72
C LYS A 102 -0.34 14.57 2.74
N THR A 103 0.38 13.47 2.87
CA THR A 103 1.82 13.51 3.07
C THR A 103 2.62 12.64 2.11
N GLN A 104 2.00 11.71 1.39
CA GLN A 104 2.72 10.74 0.59
C GLN A 104 2.11 10.56 -0.78
N GLN A 105 2.88 10.01 -1.69
CA GLN A 105 2.46 9.75 -3.07
C GLN A 105 2.35 8.25 -3.31
N VAL A 106 1.33 7.86 -4.06
CA VAL A 106 1.07 6.45 -4.41
C VAL A 106 0.85 6.38 -5.91
N VAL A 107 1.44 5.38 -6.56
CA VAL A 107 1.20 5.12 -7.97
C VAL A 107 0.29 3.91 -8.07
N VAL A 108 -0.78 4.05 -8.84
CA VAL A 108 -1.69 2.93 -9.09
C VAL A 108 -1.81 2.71 -10.60
N ARG A 109 -2.12 1.49 -10.97
CA ARG A 109 -2.32 1.12 -12.37
C ARG A 109 -3.77 0.77 -12.57
N THR A 110 -4.41 1.39 -13.56
CA THR A 110 -5.83 1.22 -13.77
C THR A 110 -6.14 0.89 -15.22
N ASP A 111 -7.37 0.45 -15.43
CA ASP A 111 -7.92 0.19 -16.76
C ASP A 111 -7.95 1.52 -17.55
N PRO A 112 -7.48 1.53 -18.81
CA PRO A 112 -7.46 2.76 -19.61
C PRO A 112 -8.85 3.30 -19.91
N ASP A 113 -9.89 2.47 -19.79
CA ASP A 113 -11.25 2.90 -20.08
C ASP A 113 -11.86 3.73 -18.96
N ILE A 114 -11.26 3.71 -17.76
CA ILE A 114 -11.75 4.56 -16.67
C ILE A 114 -11.11 5.94 -16.83
N LYS A 115 -11.96 6.97 -16.88
CA LYS A 115 -11.48 8.32 -17.09
C LYS A 115 -11.32 9.06 -15.78
N PHE A 116 -10.18 9.72 -15.61
CA PHE A 116 -9.86 10.50 -14.44
C PHE A 116 -9.44 11.89 -14.85
N SER A 117 -9.58 12.86 -13.96
CA SER A 117 -9.14 14.24 -14.17
C SER A 117 -8.20 14.64 -13.04
N LEU A 118 -7.28 15.54 -13.36
CA LEU A 118 -6.37 16.08 -12.34
C LEU A 118 -7.19 16.75 -11.24
N GLY A 119 -6.81 16.46 -10.00
CA GLY A 119 -7.50 17.01 -8.85
C GLY A 119 -8.68 16.20 -8.37
N ASP A 120 -9.07 15.15 -9.11
CA ASP A 120 -10.16 14.27 -8.67
C ASP A 120 -9.80 13.60 -7.35
N THR A 121 -10.81 13.48 -6.49
CA THR A 121 -10.70 12.66 -5.29
C THR A 121 -11.15 11.25 -5.67
N VAL A 122 -10.27 10.29 -5.48
CA VAL A 122 -10.52 8.90 -5.89
C VAL A 122 -10.30 7.96 -4.72
N ASN A 123 -10.88 6.78 -4.83
CA ASN A 123 -10.81 5.76 -3.80
C ASN A 123 -10.20 4.49 -4.36
N PHE A 124 -9.22 3.94 -3.66
CA PHE A 124 -8.58 2.68 -4.03
C PHE A 124 -8.49 1.79 -2.80
N VAL A 125 -8.49 0.49 -3.05
CA VAL A 125 -8.41 -0.50 -1.98
C VAL A 125 -7.23 -1.42 -2.30
N PRO A 126 -6.27 -1.57 -1.37
CA PRO A 126 -5.15 -2.48 -1.63
C PRO A 126 -5.60 -3.93 -1.46
N LEU A 127 -5.05 -4.81 -2.29
CA LEU A 127 -5.22 -6.25 -2.12
C LEU A 127 -4.29 -6.68 -1.00
N MET A 128 -4.84 -6.81 0.20
CA MET A 128 -4.02 -7.00 1.40
C MET A 128 -3.17 -8.27 1.38
N GLU A 129 -3.61 -9.31 0.71
CA GLU A 129 -2.81 -10.53 0.59
C GLU A 129 -1.58 -10.32 -0.30
N LYS A 130 -1.55 -9.26 -1.09
CA LYS A 130 -0.38 -8.90 -1.90
C LYS A 130 0.49 -7.87 -1.22
N ALA A 131 -0.02 -7.24 -0.17
CA ALA A 131 0.72 -6.20 0.54
C ALA A 131 1.81 -6.80 1.41
N LYS A 132 2.86 -6.02 1.63
CA LYS A 132 4.00 -6.41 2.46
C LYS A 132 4.25 -5.31 3.49
N PHE A 133 4.79 -5.71 4.62
CA PHE A 133 5.20 -4.75 5.66
C PHE A 133 6.68 -4.92 5.90
N PHE A 134 7.39 -3.80 5.98
CA PHE A 134 8.84 -3.81 6.14
C PHE A 134 9.21 -3.02 7.39
N ASP A 135 10.23 -3.53 8.10
CA ASP A 135 10.82 -2.81 9.20
C ASP A 135 11.46 -1.53 8.65
N LYS A 136 11.13 -0.39 9.24
CA LYS A 136 11.54 0.89 8.68
C LYS A 136 13.05 1.10 8.76
N GLU A 137 13.69 0.57 9.80
CA GLU A 137 15.13 0.74 9.99
C GLU A 137 15.93 -0.27 9.19
N THR A 138 15.56 -1.55 9.26
CA THR A 138 16.30 -2.61 8.57
C THR A 138 15.82 -2.82 7.14
N GLU A 139 14.60 -2.37 6.83
CA GLU A 139 13.93 -2.58 5.55
C GLU A 139 13.70 -4.04 5.23
N LEU A 140 13.70 -4.90 6.25
CA LEU A 140 13.40 -6.31 6.09
C LEU A 140 11.88 -6.51 6.11
N ASN A 141 11.42 -7.47 5.29
CA ASN A 141 10.00 -7.82 5.27
C ASN A 141 9.64 -8.48 6.60
N ILE A 142 8.78 -7.83 7.36
CA ILE A 142 8.43 -8.27 8.71
C ILE A 142 7.82 -9.66 8.70
N CYS A 143 6.88 -9.89 7.78
CA CYS A 143 6.17 -11.17 7.74
C CYS A 143 7.02 -12.28 7.15
N GLU A 144 7.83 -11.94 6.15
CA GLU A 144 8.63 -12.93 5.45
C GLU A 144 9.83 -13.40 6.27
N THR A 145 10.38 -12.50 7.10
CA THR A 145 11.54 -12.84 7.91
C THR A 145 11.25 -14.00 8.83
N VAL A 146 10.04 -14.05 9.38
CA VAL A 146 9.65 -15.15 10.25
C VAL A 146 9.48 -16.43 9.45
N ALA A 147 8.88 -16.33 8.28
CA ALA A 147 8.58 -17.51 7.47
C ALA A 147 9.81 -18.15 6.88
N SER A 148 10.88 -17.39 6.68
CA SER A 148 12.08 -17.93 6.03
C SER A 148 12.90 -18.81 6.94
N GLU A 149 12.56 -18.87 8.20
CA GLU A 149 13.25 -19.75 9.12
C GLU A 149 12.72 -21.15 9.00
#